data_ba2767702723838ee74037a52b192093
#
_entry.id   ba2767702723838ee74037a52b192093
#
_cell.length_a   1.000
_cell.length_b   1.000
_cell.length_c   1.000
_cell.angle_alpha   90.00
_cell.angle_beta   90.00
_cell.angle_gamma   90.00
#
_symmetry.space_group_name_H-M   'P 1'
#
loop_
_entity.id
_entity.type
_entity.pdbx_description
1 polymer ?
#
loop_
_entity_poly.entity_id
_entity_poly.type
_entity_poly.pdbx_seq_one_letter_code
_entity_poly.pdbx_strand_id
1 'polypeptide(L)'
;KPNSDNNSQVIINGKVAYTADAKNYFSHSKELKKIVLETYKNNIESNFDIAVLEGGGSPAEINLREYDLVNMGMAELVDSPVILVGNIDIGGVFASIYGTVMLLDENDRKRIKGYIINKFRGDSDLLKPAIDILDKKFRAEGLDIKFLGVLPYADLKIEEEDSLSDEDKRVYSDDNK
;
A
#
# COMPACT_ATOMS: atom_id res chain seq x y z
N LYS A 1 4.13 -14.44 7.20
CA LYS A 1 5.21 -15.05 6.41
C LYS A 1 4.67 -16.30 5.72
N PRO A 2 4.79 -16.44 4.39
CA PRO A 2 4.34 -17.64 3.67
C PRO A 2 5.01 -18.90 4.24
N ASN A 3 4.23 -19.96 4.44
CA ASN A 3 4.71 -21.24 4.94
C ASN A 3 4.42 -22.38 3.93
N SER A 4 3.47 -22.16 3.03
CA SER A 4 3.11 -23.02 1.90
C SER A 4 2.24 -22.19 0.93
N ASP A 5 1.87 -22.75 -0.22
CA ASP A 5 1.08 -22.06 -1.25
C ASP A 5 -0.25 -21.47 -0.73
N ASN A 6 -0.80 -22.02 0.36
CA ASN A 6 -2.10 -21.62 0.88
C ASN A 6 -2.09 -21.17 2.35
N ASN A 7 -0.95 -21.20 3.06
CA ASN A 7 -0.88 -20.90 4.48
C ASN A 7 0.22 -19.90 4.79
N SER A 8 -0.08 -18.98 5.70
CA SER A 8 0.87 -18.00 6.21
C SER A 8 0.95 -18.05 7.74
N GLN A 9 2.15 -17.88 8.29
CA GLN A 9 2.32 -17.64 9.71
C GLN A 9 1.99 -16.20 10.04
N VAL A 10 1.10 -16.00 10.99
CA VAL A 10 0.81 -14.69 11.57
C VAL A 10 1.76 -14.48 12.75
N ILE A 11 2.55 -13.41 12.65
CA ILE A 11 3.55 -13.04 13.65
C ILE A 11 3.06 -11.77 14.34
N ILE A 12 2.90 -11.81 15.64
CA ILE A 12 2.47 -10.66 16.46
C ILE A 12 3.57 -10.37 17.47
N ASN A 13 4.06 -9.13 17.46
CA ASN A 13 5.11 -8.67 18.38
C ASN A 13 6.35 -9.60 18.40
N GLY A 14 6.77 -10.04 17.20
CA GLY A 14 7.94 -10.91 17.02
C GLY A 14 7.74 -12.39 17.36
N LYS A 15 6.53 -12.80 17.71
CA LYS A 15 6.20 -14.20 18.04
C LYS A 15 5.18 -14.76 17.08
N VAL A 16 5.36 -16.01 16.66
CA VAL A 16 4.35 -16.73 15.89
C VAL A 16 3.12 -16.91 16.75
N ALA A 17 2.00 -16.29 16.35
CA ALA A 17 0.73 -16.41 17.04
C ALA A 17 -0.04 -17.65 16.55
N TYR A 18 -0.19 -17.79 15.23
CA TYR A 18 -0.87 -18.93 14.61
C TYR A 18 -0.51 -19.03 13.13
N THR A 19 -0.90 -20.14 12.50
CA THR A 19 -0.85 -20.31 11.03
C THR A 19 -2.27 -20.27 10.50
N ALA A 20 -2.51 -19.53 9.43
CA ALA A 20 -3.82 -19.36 8.84
C ALA A 20 -3.77 -19.36 7.32
N ASP A 21 -4.81 -19.87 6.70
CA ASP A 21 -5.18 -19.53 5.33
C ASP A 21 -5.82 -18.13 5.26
N ALA A 22 -6.05 -17.63 4.07
CA ALA A 22 -6.62 -16.28 3.89
C ALA A 22 -7.97 -16.10 4.62
N LYS A 23 -8.86 -17.12 4.57
CA LYS A 23 -10.18 -17.05 5.20
C LYS A 23 -10.08 -16.96 6.73
N ASN A 24 -9.23 -17.78 7.32
CA ASN A 24 -9.00 -17.77 8.76
C ASN A 24 -8.29 -16.47 9.19
N TYR A 25 -7.35 -15.98 8.40
CA TYR A 25 -6.72 -14.68 8.66
C TYR A 25 -7.75 -13.55 8.73
N PHE A 26 -8.65 -13.46 7.76
CA PHE A 26 -9.69 -12.42 7.73
C PHE A 26 -10.66 -12.51 8.91
N SER A 27 -10.93 -13.70 9.43
CA SER A 27 -11.79 -13.86 10.61
C SER A 27 -11.21 -13.21 11.88
N HIS A 28 -9.89 -13.04 11.96
CA HIS A 28 -9.19 -12.40 13.07
C HIS A 28 -8.95 -10.89 12.88
N SER A 29 -9.40 -10.31 11.77
CA SER A 29 -9.10 -8.91 11.41
C SER A 29 -9.48 -7.91 12.52
N LYS A 30 -10.60 -8.10 13.20
CA LYS A 30 -11.04 -7.22 14.30
C LYS A 30 -10.11 -7.26 15.52
N GLU A 31 -9.60 -8.44 15.85
CA GLU A 31 -8.64 -8.60 16.94
C GLU A 31 -7.29 -7.99 16.56
N LEU A 32 -6.84 -8.27 15.35
CA LEU A 32 -5.60 -7.71 14.81
C LEU A 32 -5.65 -6.17 14.77
N LYS A 33 -6.77 -5.57 14.36
CA LYS A 33 -6.98 -4.11 14.39
C LYS A 33 -6.76 -3.52 15.78
N LYS A 34 -7.23 -4.18 16.85
CA LYS A 34 -7.01 -3.72 18.21
C LYS A 34 -5.53 -3.77 18.60
N ILE A 35 -4.86 -4.89 18.33
CA ILE A 35 -3.44 -5.08 18.62
C ILE A 35 -2.59 -4.02 17.89
N VAL A 36 -2.87 -3.80 16.60
CA VAL A 36 -2.17 -2.80 15.78
C VAL A 36 -2.37 -1.39 16.35
N LEU A 37 -3.61 -1.01 16.68
CA LEU A 37 -3.90 0.30 17.25
C LEU A 37 -3.23 0.52 18.60
N GLU A 38 -3.27 -0.47 19.49
CA GLU A 38 -2.60 -0.39 20.79
C GLU A 38 -1.08 -0.26 20.64
N THR A 39 -0.50 -1.04 19.73
CA THR A 39 0.93 -0.97 19.42
C THR A 39 1.32 0.39 18.84
N TYR A 40 0.53 0.91 17.90
CA TYR A 40 0.74 2.23 17.33
C TYR A 40 0.71 3.32 18.40
N LYS A 41 -0.34 3.35 19.23
CA LYS A 41 -0.49 4.37 20.29
C LYS A 41 0.63 4.33 21.31
N ASN A 42 1.00 3.14 21.76
CA ASN A 42 1.99 3.00 22.84
C ASN A 42 3.43 3.19 22.36
N ASN A 43 3.75 2.80 21.12
CA ASN A 43 5.13 2.76 20.66
C ASN A 43 5.46 3.82 19.61
N ILE A 44 4.47 4.36 18.90
CA ILE A 44 4.69 5.33 17.82
C ILE A 44 4.14 6.70 18.23
N GLU A 45 2.82 6.83 18.39
CA GLU A 45 2.17 8.10 18.66
C GLU A 45 2.70 8.79 19.91
N SER A 46 3.01 8.02 20.96
CA SER A 46 3.54 8.55 22.23
C SER A 46 5.01 8.97 22.19
N ASN A 47 5.78 8.55 21.18
CA ASN A 47 7.22 8.68 21.17
C ASN A 47 7.79 9.49 20.00
N PHE A 48 7.00 9.79 18.99
CA PHE A 48 7.46 10.44 17.77
C PHE A 48 6.52 11.57 17.34
N ASP A 49 7.09 12.66 16.83
CA ASP A 49 6.33 13.80 16.32
C ASP A 49 5.70 13.50 14.95
N ILE A 50 6.32 12.61 14.17
CA ILE A 50 5.87 12.22 12.83
C ILE A 50 6.00 10.70 12.69
N ALA A 51 4.95 10.07 12.19
CA ALA A 51 4.95 8.68 11.76
C ALA A 51 4.70 8.58 10.26
N VAL A 52 5.54 7.83 9.56
CA VAL A 52 5.32 7.48 8.15
C VAL A 52 4.93 6.02 8.09
N LEU A 53 3.73 5.75 7.57
CA LEU A 53 3.18 4.40 7.43
C LEU A 53 3.22 4.02 5.96
N GLU A 54 3.79 2.87 5.67
CA GLU A 54 3.77 2.29 4.33
C GLU A 54 2.66 1.25 4.23
N GLY A 55 1.85 1.37 3.16
CA GLY A 55 0.83 0.38 2.81
C GLY A 55 1.42 -0.79 2.03
N GLY A 56 0.64 -1.85 1.85
CA GLY A 56 1.01 -3.01 1.06
C GLY A 56 0.02 -3.26 -0.08
N GLY A 57 0.53 -3.61 -1.26
CA GLY A 57 -0.32 -3.87 -2.43
C GLY A 57 -1.09 -2.64 -2.91
N SER A 58 -2.39 -2.80 -3.15
CA SER A 58 -3.25 -1.71 -3.63
C SER A 58 -4.35 -1.37 -2.61
N PRO A 59 -4.62 -0.08 -2.35
CA PRO A 59 -5.75 0.33 -1.52
C PRO A 59 -7.11 0.10 -2.19
N ALA A 60 -7.13 -0.19 -3.49
CA ALA A 60 -8.35 -0.43 -4.26
C ALA A 60 -8.76 -1.91 -4.34
N GLU A 61 -8.26 -2.76 -3.47
CA GLU A 61 -8.75 -4.13 -3.27
C GLU A 61 -10.13 -4.07 -2.57
N ILE A 62 -11.12 -3.56 -3.31
CA ILE A 62 -12.46 -3.24 -2.77
C ILE A 62 -13.20 -4.44 -2.18
N ASN A 63 -12.91 -5.64 -2.66
CA ASN A 63 -13.42 -6.91 -2.14
C ASN A 63 -12.81 -7.28 -0.78
N LEU A 64 -11.70 -6.67 -0.37
CA LEU A 64 -11.00 -6.93 0.89
C LEU A 64 -11.05 -5.74 1.87
N ARG A 65 -11.73 -4.63 1.50
CA ARG A 65 -11.75 -3.38 2.28
C ARG A 65 -12.15 -3.59 3.75
N GLU A 66 -13.11 -4.47 4.03
CA GLU A 66 -13.56 -4.76 5.40
C GLU A 66 -12.44 -5.34 6.28
N TYR A 67 -11.54 -6.09 5.66
CA TYR A 67 -10.43 -6.77 6.35
C TYR A 67 -9.11 -6.01 6.28
N ASP A 68 -9.10 -4.89 5.57
CA ASP A 68 -7.88 -4.09 5.36
C ASP A 68 -7.29 -3.60 6.69
N LEU A 69 -6.02 -3.88 6.88
CA LEU A 69 -5.20 -3.50 8.04
C LEU A 69 -3.99 -2.66 7.64
N VAL A 70 -3.69 -2.57 6.34
CA VAL A 70 -2.38 -2.05 5.88
C VAL A 70 -2.50 -0.78 5.06
N ASN A 71 -3.63 -0.59 4.36
CA ASN A 71 -3.86 0.57 3.50
C ASN A 71 -4.88 1.55 4.13
N MET A 72 -6.05 1.71 3.50
CA MET A 72 -7.07 2.65 3.99
C MET A 72 -7.63 2.26 5.35
N GLY A 73 -7.65 0.96 5.68
CA GLY A 73 -8.05 0.49 7.01
C GLY A 73 -7.09 0.94 8.11
N MET A 74 -5.76 0.97 7.84
CA MET A 74 -4.80 1.54 8.77
C MET A 74 -4.92 3.06 8.84
N ALA A 75 -5.07 3.72 7.69
CA ALA A 75 -5.25 5.18 7.64
C ALA A 75 -6.49 5.64 8.43
N GLU A 76 -7.59 4.90 8.33
CA GLU A 76 -8.80 5.14 9.13
C GLU A 76 -8.54 4.92 10.63
N LEU A 77 -7.84 3.84 10.98
CA LEU A 77 -7.60 3.44 12.36
C LEU A 77 -6.81 4.49 13.17
N VAL A 78 -5.86 5.18 12.50
CA VAL A 78 -4.99 6.20 13.13
C VAL A 78 -5.30 7.62 12.67
N ASP A 79 -6.40 7.80 11.94
CA ASP A 79 -6.86 9.08 11.38
C ASP A 79 -5.78 9.83 10.56
N SER A 80 -5.02 9.10 9.76
CA SER A 80 -3.95 9.70 8.97
C SER A 80 -4.40 10.18 7.58
N PRO A 81 -3.78 11.25 7.05
CA PRO A 81 -3.86 11.57 5.63
C PRO A 81 -3.10 10.52 4.81
N VAL A 82 -3.47 10.40 3.53
CA VAL A 82 -2.91 9.42 2.61
C VAL A 82 -2.30 10.11 1.39
N ILE A 83 -1.15 9.62 0.96
CA ILE A 83 -0.51 9.96 -0.31
C ILE A 83 -0.48 8.70 -1.16
N LEU A 84 -1.08 8.76 -2.36
CA LEU A 84 -0.99 7.66 -3.31
C LEU A 84 0.35 7.70 -4.06
N VAL A 85 0.97 6.54 -4.22
CA VAL A 85 2.19 6.39 -5.00
C VAL A 85 1.89 5.52 -6.22
N GLY A 86 1.90 6.13 -7.41
CA GLY A 86 1.66 5.44 -8.67
C GLY A 86 2.97 5.00 -9.33
N ASN A 87 3.09 3.73 -9.69
CA ASN A 87 4.24 3.21 -10.43
C ASN A 87 4.04 3.40 -11.93
N ILE A 88 4.84 4.28 -12.57
CA ILE A 88 4.74 4.56 -14.01
C ILE A 88 5.43 3.49 -14.88
N ASP A 89 6.34 2.73 -14.32
CA ASP A 89 7.16 1.76 -15.05
C ASP A 89 6.32 0.61 -15.65
N ILE A 90 5.18 0.30 -15.02
CA ILE A 90 4.24 -0.72 -15.53
C ILE A 90 3.21 -0.17 -16.52
N GLY A 91 3.23 1.13 -16.80
CA GLY A 91 2.25 1.79 -17.68
C GLY A 91 0.91 2.10 -17.02
N GLY A 92 0.12 2.98 -17.65
CA GLY A 92 -1.25 3.30 -17.22
C GLY A 92 -1.37 4.03 -15.88
N VAL A 93 -0.32 4.67 -15.37
CA VAL A 93 -0.26 5.26 -14.03
C VAL A 93 -1.40 6.24 -13.73
N PHE A 94 -1.79 7.08 -14.69
CA PHE A 94 -2.89 8.04 -14.49
C PHE A 94 -4.24 7.36 -14.35
N ALA A 95 -4.47 6.29 -15.13
CA ALA A 95 -5.67 5.46 -15.01
C ALA A 95 -5.68 4.72 -13.67
N SER A 96 -4.53 4.19 -13.25
CA SER A 96 -4.39 3.52 -11.96
C SER A 96 -4.67 4.47 -10.79
N ILE A 97 -4.07 5.65 -10.76
CA ILE A 97 -4.30 6.65 -9.70
C ILE A 97 -5.77 7.08 -9.68
N TYR A 98 -6.34 7.47 -10.83
CA TYR A 98 -7.73 7.88 -10.93
C TYR A 98 -8.70 6.76 -10.54
N GLY A 99 -8.50 5.57 -11.09
CA GLY A 99 -9.32 4.40 -10.80
C GLY A 99 -9.27 4.01 -9.32
N THR A 100 -8.09 4.03 -8.71
CA THR A 100 -7.92 3.78 -7.28
C THR A 100 -8.78 4.75 -6.45
N VAL A 101 -8.65 6.06 -6.71
CA VAL A 101 -9.44 7.07 -5.99
C VAL A 101 -10.93 6.86 -6.18
N MET A 102 -11.37 6.59 -7.41
CA MET A 102 -12.80 6.50 -7.73
C MET A 102 -13.46 5.21 -7.23
N LEU A 103 -12.69 4.14 -7.03
CA LEU A 103 -13.19 2.89 -6.47
C LEU A 103 -13.33 2.90 -4.95
N LEU A 104 -12.60 3.78 -4.26
CA LEU A 104 -12.70 3.93 -2.81
C LEU A 104 -14.04 4.60 -2.42
N ASP A 105 -14.49 4.33 -1.21
CA ASP A 105 -15.65 5.02 -0.64
C ASP A 105 -15.35 6.51 -0.34
N GLU A 106 -16.38 7.27 -0.01
CA GLU A 106 -16.27 8.72 0.21
C GLU A 106 -15.34 9.07 1.38
N ASN A 107 -15.33 8.28 2.45
CA ASN A 107 -14.50 8.54 3.63
C ASN A 107 -13.03 8.30 3.32
N ASP A 108 -12.74 7.21 2.63
CA ASP A 108 -11.39 6.87 2.19
C ASP A 108 -10.86 7.90 1.18
N ARG A 109 -11.67 8.32 0.19
CA ARG A 109 -11.30 9.39 -0.76
C ARG A 109 -10.91 10.69 -0.06
N LYS A 110 -11.64 11.10 0.97
CA LYS A 110 -11.36 12.32 1.74
C LYS A 110 -10.01 12.28 2.47
N ARG A 111 -9.49 11.08 2.76
CA ARG A 111 -8.17 10.92 3.37
C ARG A 111 -7.04 11.17 2.39
N ILE A 112 -7.26 10.94 1.09
CA ILE A 112 -6.24 11.13 0.07
C ILE A 112 -6.01 12.62 -0.14
N LYS A 113 -4.79 13.11 0.16
CA LYS A 113 -4.41 14.52 0.04
C LYS A 113 -3.51 14.80 -1.15
N GLY A 114 -2.89 13.76 -1.70
CA GLY A 114 -2.02 13.93 -2.84
C GLY A 114 -1.63 12.62 -3.49
N TYR A 115 -0.91 12.75 -4.61
CA TYR A 115 -0.32 11.63 -5.30
C TYR A 115 1.08 11.94 -5.80
N ILE A 116 1.89 10.89 -5.90
CA ILE A 116 3.27 10.90 -6.41
C ILE A 116 3.35 9.91 -7.57
N ILE A 117 4.11 10.24 -8.60
CA ILE A 117 4.47 9.33 -9.67
C ILE A 117 5.89 8.82 -9.42
N ASN A 118 6.02 7.50 -9.25
CA ASN A 118 7.28 6.83 -8.91
C ASN A 118 7.86 6.09 -10.11
N LYS A 119 9.17 5.87 -10.09
CA LYS A 119 9.98 5.15 -11.08
C LYS A 119 9.97 5.79 -12.46
N PHE A 120 9.88 7.11 -12.53
CA PHE A 120 9.86 7.83 -13.80
C PHE A 120 11.26 7.86 -14.45
N ARG A 121 11.28 7.69 -15.77
CA ARG A 121 12.48 7.81 -16.60
C ARG A 121 12.24 8.86 -17.66
N GLY A 122 13.12 9.84 -17.75
CA GLY A 122 13.08 10.88 -18.78
C GLY A 122 12.73 12.26 -18.25
N ASP A 123 12.18 13.12 -19.11
CA ASP A 123 11.83 14.50 -18.80
C ASP A 123 10.43 14.57 -18.15
N SER A 124 10.38 14.99 -16.90
CA SER A 124 9.13 15.10 -16.14
C SER A 124 8.16 16.14 -16.70
N ASP A 125 8.63 17.09 -17.50
CA ASP A 125 7.78 18.09 -18.14
C ASP A 125 6.78 17.48 -19.11
N LEU A 126 7.09 16.33 -19.66
CA LEU A 126 6.18 15.55 -20.52
C LEU A 126 4.91 15.07 -19.78
N LEU A 127 4.95 14.99 -18.45
CA LEU A 127 3.80 14.57 -17.65
C LEU A 127 2.81 15.71 -17.37
N LYS A 128 3.23 16.98 -17.48
CA LYS A 128 2.40 18.15 -17.12
C LYS A 128 1.00 18.13 -17.73
N PRO A 129 0.80 17.88 -19.05
CA PRO A 129 -0.55 17.88 -19.62
C PRO A 129 -1.45 16.81 -19.01
N ALA A 130 -0.91 15.62 -18.69
CA ALA A 130 -1.68 14.54 -18.09
C ALA A 130 -2.00 14.81 -16.62
N ILE A 131 -1.07 15.43 -15.88
CA ILE A 131 -1.29 15.91 -14.51
C ILE A 131 -2.43 16.92 -14.49
N ASP A 132 -2.40 17.93 -15.38
CA ASP A 132 -3.46 18.95 -15.49
C ASP A 132 -4.83 18.34 -15.77
N ILE A 133 -4.88 17.30 -16.61
CA ILE A 133 -6.13 16.57 -16.89
C ILE A 133 -6.62 15.84 -15.66
N LEU A 134 -5.72 15.14 -14.94
CA LEU A 134 -6.06 14.38 -13.75
C LEU A 134 -6.56 15.30 -12.63
N ASP A 135 -5.87 16.41 -12.39
CA ASP A 135 -6.24 17.41 -11.39
C ASP A 135 -7.61 18.05 -11.69
N LYS A 136 -7.92 18.31 -12.98
CA LYS A 136 -9.24 18.79 -13.39
C LYS A 136 -10.34 17.76 -13.11
N LYS A 137 -10.04 16.48 -13.34
CA LYS A 137 -10.97 15.38 -13.05
C LYS A 137 -11.26 15.28 -11.54
N PHE A 138 -10.24 15.32 -10.70
CA PHE A 138 -10.44 15.28 -9.25
C PHE A 138 -11.26 16.48 -8.75
N ARG A 139 -10.98 17.68 -9.25
CA ARG A 139 -11.78 18.86 -8.91
C ARG A 139 -13.25 18.76 -9.36
N ALA A 140 -13.50 18.15 -10.51
CA ALA A 140 -14.86 17.91 -10.99
C ALA A 140 -15.64 16.96 -10.07
N GLU A 141 -14.95 16.04 -9.38
CA GLU A 141 -15.53 15.15 -8.37
C GLU A 141 -15.56 15.78 -6.96
N GLY A 142 -15.21 17.05 -6.83
CA GLY A 142 -15.15 17.75 -5.53
C GLY A 142 -13.96 17.34 -4.65
N LEU A 143 -12.92 16.74 -5.21
CA LEU A 143 -11.75 16.26 -4.49
C LEU A 143 -10.57 17.24 -4.65
N ASP A 144 -9.96 17.65 -3.52
CA ASP A 144 -8.74 18.46 -3.49
C ASP A 144 -7.50 17.56 -3.30
N ILE A 145 -7.22 16.72 -4.31
CA ILE A 145 -6.05 15.84 -4.33
C ILE A 145 -4.97 16.52 -5.16
N LYS A 146 -3.78 16.68 -4.59
CA LYS A 146 -2.69 17.45 -5.21
C LYS A 146 -1.63 16.54 -5.80
N PHE A 147 -1.13 16.90 -6.98
CA PHE A 147 0.13 16.34 -7.46
C PHE A 147 1.28 16.85 -6.59
N LEU A 148 2.05 15.93 -6.00
CA LEU A 148 3.14 16.24 -5.08
C LEU A 148 4.52 16.14 -5.73
N GLY A 149 4.65 15.42 -6.83
CA GLY A 149 5.91 15.33 -7.55
C GLY A 149 6.14 13.99 -8.24
N VAL A 150 7.32 13.93 -8.85
CA VAL A 150 7.83 12.73 -9.54
C VAL A 150 9.08 12.24 -8.83
N LEU A 151 9.14 10.94 -8.56
CA LEU A 151 10.37 10.28 -8.13
C LEU A 151 11.01 9.59 -9.33
N PRO A 152 12.28 9.91 -9.63
CA PRO A 152 12.97 9.24 -10.72
C PRO A 152 13.20 7.76 -10.39
N TYR A 153 13.35 6.96 -11.43
CA TYR A 153 13.81 5.58 -11.26
C TYR A 153 15.20 5.60 -10.63
N ALA A 154 15.35 4.84 -9.58
CA ALA A 154 16.63 4.59 -8.93
C ALA A 154 16.84 3.08 -8.82
N ASP A 155 18.02 2.61 -9.21
CA ASP A 155 18.44 1.23 -8.99
C ASP A 155 18.92 1.09 -7.53
N LEU A 156 17.98 0.85 -6.65
CA LEU A 156 18.24 0.64 -5.24
C LEU A 156 18.47 -0.85 -5.02
N LYS A 157 19.67 -1.23 -4.58
CA LYS A 157 19.98 -2.60 -4.16
C LYS A 157 19.40 -2.88 -2.77
N ILE A 158 18.07 -2.80 -2.67
CA ILE A 158 17.32 -3.16 -1.47
C ILE A 158 16.60 -4.46 -1.81
N GLU A 159 16.75 -5.47 -0.96
CA GLU A 159 16.01 -6.73 -1.09
C GLU A 159 14.51 -6.45 -0.99
N GLU A 160 13.72 -7.11 -1.84
CA GLU A 160 12.26 -7.03 -1.78
C GLU A 160 11.78 -7.74 -0.51
N GLU A 161 11.02 -7.04 0.32
CA GLU A 161 10.56 -7.52 1.63
C GLU A 161 9.76 -8.82 1.55
N ASP A 162 8.97 -8.99 0.50
CA ASP A 162 8.06 -10.12 0.29
C ASP A 162 8.55 -11.15 -0.73
N SER A 163 9.73 -10.97 -1.31
CA SER A 163 10.28 -11.94 -2.26
C SER A 163 11.06 -13.04 -1.54
N LEU A 164 10.86 -14.29 -1.98
CA LEU A 164 11.81 -15.35 -1.73
C LEU A 164 13.16 -14.89 -2.30
N SER A 165 14.21 -14.99 -1.52
CA SER A 165 15.56 -14.65 -2.01
C SER A 165 15.84 -15.39 -3.31
N ASP A 166 16.69 -14.83 -4.18
CA ASP A 166 17.06 -15.52 -5.43
C ASP A 166 17.76 -16.87 -5.18
N GLU A 167 18.28 -17.09 -3.98
CA GLU A 167 18.80 -18.38 -3.52
C GLU A 167 17.66 -19.38 -3.28
N ASP A 168 16.54 -18.95 -2.69
CA ASP A 168 15.35 -19.80 -2.48
C ASP A 168 14.69 -20.16 -3.82
N LYS A 169 14.67 -19.24 -4.79
CA LYS A 169 14.17 -19.52 -6.16
C LYS A 169 15.00 -20.56 -6.90
N ARG A 170 16.31 -20.66 -6.64
CA ARG A 170 17.19 -21.67 -7.26
C ARG A 170 16.97 -23.07 -6.70
N VAL A 171 16.65 -23.19 -5.42
CA VAL A 171 16.40 -24.50 -4.78
C VAL A 171 15.13 -25.15 -5.34
N TYR A 172 14.09 -24.37 -5.67
CA TYR A 172 12.85 -24.89 -6.27
C TYR A 172 12.94 -25.24 -7.77
N SER A 173 13.97 -24.76 -8.48
CA SER A 173 14.16 -25.06 -9.91
C SER A 173 14.94 -26.35 -10.17
N ASP A 174 15.66 -26.87 -9.21
CA ASP A 174 16.50 -28.08 -9.38
C ASP A 174 15.79 -29.38 -9.00
N ASP A 175 14.68 -29.34 -8.27
CA ASP A 175 13.90 -30.53 -7.88
C ASP A 175 12.88 -31.01 -8.94
N ASN A 176 12.81 -30.37 -10.12
CA ASN A 176 11.90 -30.73 -11.22
C ASN A 176 12.62 -31.16 -12.51
N LYS A 177 13.76 -31.86 -12.39
CA LYS A 177 14.39 -32.56 -13.53
C LYS A 177 14.43 -34.03 -13.32
#